data_210e132c09827888e655e1739096be01
#
_entry.id   210e132c09827888e655e1739096be01
#
_cell.length_a   1.000
_cell.length_b   1.000
_cell.length_c   1.000
_cell.angle_alpha   90.00
_cell.angle_beta   90.00
_cell.angle_gamma   90.00
#
_symmetry.space_group_name_H-M   'P 1'
#
loop_
_entity.id
_entity.type
_entity.pdbx_description
1 polymer ?
#
loop_
_entity_poly.entity_id
_entity_poly.type
_entity_poly.pdbx_seq_one_letter_code
_entity_poly.pdbx_strand_id
1 'polypeptide(L)'
;SASISVIDRLGVLLIDGDPSKEWLRGETDFIKLALTPFFESDEKKDLKTKDLIDAQVVSASNFDPVQNLKGQRLVVLANVSKLSEEGTKAIETFVIEGGGLWICAGDQMDLDWYNKELGIAGTGLLPMPLLSEKKKNTNESIHTRIVSSFFDHPALSLFNDPRNGSLADAEIQNWIQLDESRAKLGKNITVLARLETGDPLIVEKKSGEG
;
A
#
# COMPACT_ATOMS: atom_id res chain seq x y z
N SER A 1 -3.65 -35.56 10.77
CA SER A 1 -3.13 -35.24 9.43
C SER A 1 -3.13 -33.73 9.26
N ALA A 2 -1.97 -33.12 9.01
CA ALA A 2 -1.86 -31.72 8.65
C ALA A 2 -1.84 -31.62 7.12
N SER A 3 -2.74 -30.85 6.54
CA SER A 3 -2.69 -30.51 5.12
C SER A 3 -1.86 -29.25 4.93
N ILE A 4 -0.83 -29.32 4.08
CA ILE A 4 -0.03 -28.18 3.69
C ILE A 4 -0.60 -27.68 2.35
N SER A 5 -1.06 -26.43 2.31
CA SER A 5 -1.41 -25.77 1.05
C SER A 5 -0.13 -25.23 0.41
N VAL A 6 0.23 -25.77 -0.75
CA VAL A 6 1.34 -25.25 -1.56
C VAL A 6 0.77 -24.18 -2.48
N ILE A 7 1.22 -22.93 -2.32
CA ILE A 7 0.90 -21.82 -3.20
C ILE A 7 2.05 -21.69 -4.19
N ASP A 8 1.75 -21.75 -5.49
CA ASP A 8 2.78 -21.65 -6.53
C ASP A 8 3.36 -20.23 -6.59
N ARG A 9 2.50 -19.22 -6.50
CA ARG A 9 2.85 -17.80 -6.42
C ARG A 9 1.85 -17.02 -5.58
N LEU A 10 2.33 -15.94 -4.94
CA LEU A 10 1.48 -15.00 -4.22
C LEU A 10 0.92 -13.97 -5.20
N GLY A 11 -0.38 -13.98 -5.42
CA GLY A 11 -1.06 -12.98 -6.27
C GLY A 11 -1.11 -11.61 -5.60
N VAL A 12 -0.63 -10.58 -6.31
CA VAL A 12 -0.70 -9.17 -5.90
C VAL A 12 -1.31 -8.36 -7.03
N LEU A 13 -2.42 -7.67 -6.75
CA LEU A 13 -3.06 -6.76 -7.68
C LEU A 13 -2.63 -5.32 -7.39
N LEU A 14 -2.07 -4.64 -8.37
CA LEU A 14 -1.72 -3.23 -8.32
C LEU A 14 -2.77 -2.45 -9.12
N ILE A 15 -3.57 -1.63 -8.44
CA ILE A 15 -4.55 -0.74 -9.07
C ILE A 15 -3.90 0.63 -9.20
N ASP A 16 -3.66 1.04 -10.45
CA ASP A 16 -2.94 2.26 -10.82
C ASP A 16 -3.92 3.42 -11.03
N GLY A 17 -3.79 4.46 -10.24
CA GLY A 17 -4.62 5.65 -10.31
C GLY A 17 -4.19 6.67 -11.36
N ASP A 18 -2.90 6.63 -11.76
CA ASP A 18 -2.32 7.55 -12.76
C ASP A 18 -1.34 6.81 -13.69
N PRO A 19 -1.88 5.93 -14.56
CA PRO A 19 -1.04 5.10 -15.41
C PRO A 19 -0.29 5.91 -16.46
N SER A 20 1.03 5.73 -16.52
CA SER A 20 1.89 6.35 -17.51
C SER A 20 2.25 5.38 -18.64
N LYS A 21 2.43 5.93 -19.86
CA LYS A 21 3.02 5.17 -21.00
C LYS A 21 4.55 5.18 -20.99
N GLU A 22 5.14 6.09 -20.23
CA GLU A 22 6.59 6.19 -20.07
C GLU A 22 7.04 5.22 -18.98
N TRP A 23 8.07 4.44 -19.29
CA TRP A 23 8.63 3.46 -18.36
C TRP A 23 9.15 4.12 -17.06
N LEU A 24 8.87 3.53 -15.92
CA LEU A 24 9.17 4.03 -14.58
C LEU A 24 8.58 5.42 -14.26
N ARG A 25 7.47 5.78 -14.90
CA ARG A 25 6.71 6.99 -14.63
C ARG A 25 5.31 6.70 -14.06
N GLY A 26 4.85 5.46 -14.15
CA GLY A 26 3.59 5.03 -13.52
C GLY A 26 3.76 4.81 -12.03
N GLU A 27 2.69 5.03 -11.28
CA GLU A 27 2.65 4.89 -9.81
C GLU A 27 2.98 3.46 -9.35
N THR A 28 2.69 2.48 -10.18
CA THR A 28 2.88 1.06 -9.84
C THR A 28 4.19 0.48 -10.37
N ASP A 29 4.93 1.20 -11.22
CA ASP A 29 6.09 0.64 -11.94
C ASP A 29 7.19 0.17 -10.98
N PHE A 30 7.54 0.99 -9.98
CA PHE A 30 8.57 0.64 -8.99
C PHE A 30 8.11 -0.50 -8.08
N ILE A 31 6.83 -0.52 -7.70
CA ILE A 31 6.27 -1.59 -6.87
C ILE A 31 6.32 -2.90 -7.65
N LYS A 32 5.89 -2.89 -8.91
CA LYS A 32 5.94 -4.07 -9.79
C LYS A 32 7.36 -4.58 -9.97
N LEU A 33 8.31 -3.69 -10.27
CA LEU A 33 9.72 -4.05 -10.43
C LEU A 33 10.30 -4.67 -9.15
N ALA A 34 9.97 -4.11 -7.98
CA ALA A 34 10.41 -4.65 -6.70
C ALA A 34 9.83 -6.03 -6.38
N LEU A 35 8.56 -6.27 -6.77
CA LEU A 35 7.87 -7.54 -6.51
C LEU A 35 8.24 -8.64 -7.52
N THR A 36 8.59 -8.25 -8.76
CA THR A 36 8.91 -9.19 -9.85
C THR A 36 10.21 -8.82 -10.55
N PRO A 37 11.36 -8.85 -9.84
CA PRO A 37 12.64 -8.37 -10.37
C PRO A 37 13.19 -9.22 -11.53
N PHE A 38 12.70 -10.46 -11.69
CA PHE A 38 13.16 -11.38 -12.74
C PHE A 38 12.19 -11.45 -13.93
N PHE A 39 11.13 -10.64 -13.96
CA PHE A 39 10.09 -10.71 -15.00
C PHE A 39 10.64 -10.48 -16.42
N GLU A 40 11.64 -9.60 -16.59
CA GLU A 40 12.21 -9.24 -17.90
C GLU A 40 13.55 -9.94 -18.21
N SER A 41 14.04 -10.83 -17.35
CA SER A 41 15.31 -11.50 -17.63
C SER A 41 15.13 -12.54 -18.74
N ASP A 42 15.92 -12.42 -19.82
CA ASP A 42 16.01 -13.43 -20.91
C ASP A 42 16.55 -14.78 -20.40
N GLU A 43 17.02 -14.86 -19.18
CA GLU A 43 17.46 -16.07 -18.49
C GLU A 43 16.31 -16.99 -18.03
N LYS A 44 15.11 -16.83 -18.62
CA LYS A 44 13.93 -17.70 -18.41
C LYS A 44 14.17 -19.20 -18.61
N LYS A 45 15.37 -19.59 -19.00
CA LYS A 45 15.74 -21.00 -19.25
C LYS A 45 16.17 -21.77 -17.99
N ASP A 46 16.56 -21.10 -16.92
CA ASP A 46 16.93 -21.79 -15.68
C ASP A 46 15.76 -21.71 -14.68
N LEU A 47 15.16 -22.86 -14.44
CA LEU A 47 14.01 -23.10 -13.52
C LEU A 47 14.26 -22.67 -12.06
N LYS A 48 15.43 -22.08 -11.76
CA LYS A 48 15.85 -21.75 -10.40
C LYS A 48 15.51 -20.33 -9.94
N THR A 49 15.22 -19.40 -10.85
CA THR A 49 14.91 -18.01 -10.53
C THR A 49 13.50 -17.67 -11.04
N LYS A 50 12.48 -18.00 -10.26
CA LYS A 50 11.11 -17.57 -10.52
C LYS A 50 10.71 -16.56 -9.45
N ASP A 51 10.07 -15.48 -9.87
CA ASP A 51 9.41 -14.59 -8.93
C ASP A 51 8.39 -15.39 -8.10
N LEU A 52 8.45 -15.23 -6.78
CA LEU A 52 7.48 -15.84 -5.85
C LEU A 52 6.15 -15.10 -5.85
N ILE A 53 6.13 -13.91 -6.43
CA ILE A 53 4.98 -13.03 -6.52
C ILE A 53 4.53 -12.96 -7.98
N ASP A 54 3.22 -12.97 -8.18
CA ASP A 54 2.54 -12.69 -9.45
C ASP A 54 1.87 -11.31 -9.33
N ALA A 55 2.57 -10.26 -9.78
CA ALA A 55 2.10 -8.88 -9.70
C ALA A 55 1.36 -8.50 -10.99
N GLN A 56 0.04 -8.31 -10.88
CA GLN A 56 -0.82 -7.85 -11.96
C GLN A 56 -1.10 -6.36 -11.81
N VAL A 57 -1.05 -5.60 -12.90
CA VAL A 57 -1.37 -4.16 -12.92
C VAL A 57 -2.65 -3.94 -13.71
N VAL A 58 -3.56 -3.14 -13.15
CA VAL A 58 -4.77 -2.67 -13.82
C VAL A 58 -4.94 -1.18 -13.51
N SER A 59 -5.37 -0.39 -14.50
CA SER A 59 -5.75 1.00 -14.22
C SER A 59 -7.04 1.05 -13.40
N ALA A 60 -7.18 2.06 -12.54
CA ALA A 60 -8.39 2.22 -11.71
C ALA A 60 -9.68 2.27 -12.55
N SER A 61 -9.61 2.84 -13.77
CA SER A 61 -10.74 2.89 -14.71
C SER A 61 -11.13 1.52 -15.28
N ASN A 62 -10.23 0.55 -15.31
CA ASN A 62 -10.43 -0.79 -15.87
C ASN A 62 -10.56 -1.87 -14.78
N PHE A 63 -10.61 -1.47 -13.51
CA PHE A 63 -10.73 -2.41 -12.42
C PHE A 63 -12.09 -3.12 -12.45
N ASP A 64 -12.07 -4.42 -12.70
CA ASP A 64 -13.21 -5.34 -12.63
C ASP A 64 -13.02 -6.26 -11.42
N PRO A 65 -13.81 -6.07 -10.33
CA PRO A 65 -13.63 -6.84 -9.10
C PRO A 65 -13.74 -8.35 -9.31
N VAL A 66 -14.66 -8.81 -10.17
CA VAL A 66 -14.93 -10.24 -10.39
C VAL A 66 -13.74 -10.94 -11.04
N GLN A 67 -13.09 -10.26 -11.98
CA GLN A 67 -11.95 -10.82 -12.71
C GLN A 67 -10.63 -10.60 -11.96
N ASN A 68 -10.41 -9.38 -11.46
CA ASN A 68 -9.10 -8.98 -10.98
C ASN A 68 -8.80 -9.47 -9.55
N LEU A 69 -9.80 -9.63 -8.67
CA LEU A 69 -9.56 -10.09 -7.30
C LEU A 69 -9.35 -11.59 -7.17
N LYS A 70 -9.69 -12.35 -8.21
CA LYS A 70 -9.60 -13.81 -8.15
C LYS A 70 -8.16 -14.27 -7.99
N GLY A 71 -7.89 -15.00 -6.90
CA GLY A 71 -6.56 -15.54 -6.59
C GLY A 71 -5.56 -14.56 -6.01
N GLN A 72 -5.95 -13.31 -5.81
CA GLN A 72 -5.11 -12.32 -5.17
C GLN A 72 -5.04 -12.53 -3.65
N ARG A 73 -3.93 -12.09 -3.06
CA ARG A 73 -3.71 -12.06 -1.60
C ARG A 73 -3.51 -10.64 -1.08
N LEU A 74 -3.07 -9.75 -1.96
CA LEU A 74 -2.85 -8.35 -1.65
C LEU A 74 -3.40 -7.50 -2.80
N VAL A 75 -4.09 -6.43 -2.46
CA VAL A 75 -4.47 -5.36 -3.38
C VAL A 75 -3.74 -4.09 -2.96
N VAL A 76 -3.12 -3.40 -3.90
CA VAL A 76 -2.48 -2.10 -3.70
C VAL A 76 -3.25 -1.06 -4.49
N LEU A 77 -3.74 -0.03 -3.82
CA LEU A 77 -4.29 1.18 -4.45
C LEU A 77 -3.17 2.21 -4.53
N ALA A 78 -2.59 2.43 -5.70
CA ALA A 78 -1.52 3.39 -5.91
C ALA A 78 -2.11 4.68 -6.52
N ASN A 79 -2.14 5.75 -5.73
CA ASN A 79 -2.65 7.07 -6.13
C ASN A 79 -4.05 7.04 -6.78
N VAL A 80 -4.91 6.13 -6.32
CA VAL A 80 -6.26 5.96 -6.87
C VAL A 80 -7.17 7.07 -6.35
N SER A 81 -7.83 7.82 -7.25
CA SER A 81 -8.74 8.89 -6.86
C SER A 81 -9.94 8.34 -6.08
N LYS A 82 -10.65 7.40 -6.68
CA LYS A 82 -11.80 6.70 -6.09
C LYS A 82 -12.08 5.39 -6.83
N LEU A 83 -12.81 4.50 -6.20
CA LEU A 83 -13.34 3.28 -6.81
C LEU A 83 -14.84 3.44 -7.10
N SER A 84 -15.39 2.58 -7.95
CA SER A 84 -16.83 2.42 -8.09
C SER A 84 -17.42 1.85 -6.79
N GLU A 85 -18.74 2.01 -6.59
CA GLU A 85 -19.44 1.42 -5.45
C GLU A 85 -19.28 -0.11 -5.40
N GLU A 86 -19.35 -0.76 -6.55
CA GLU A 86 -19.12 -2.20 -6.68
C GLU A 86 -17.67 -2.58 -6.31
N GLY A 87 -16.69 -1.82 -6.82
CA GLY A 87 -15.28 -2.02 -6.49
C GLY A 87 -14.99 -1.84 -5.00
N THR A 88 -15.60 -0.82 -4.37
CA THR A 88 -15.45 -0.57 -2.93
C THR A 88 -15.98 -1.73 -2.09
N LYS A 89 -17.19 -2.21 -2.38
CA LYS A 89 -17.80 -3.36 -1.68
C LYS A 89 -17.00 -4.65 -1.88
N ALA A 90 -16.46 -4.86 -3.08
CA ALA A 90 -15.66 -6.03 -3.38
C ALA A 90 -14.32 -6.01 -2.63
N ILE A 91 -13.65 -4.85 -2.53
CA ILE A 91 -12.43 -4.68 -1.73
C ILE A 91 -12.72 -4.90 -0.24
N GLU A 92 -13.85 -4.37 0.27
CA GLU A 92 -14.27 -4.62 1.66
C GLU A 92 -14.41 -6.12 1.94
N THR A 93 -15.17 -6.82 1.09
CA THR A 93 -15.37 -8.27 1.22
C THR A 93 -14.04 -9.01 1.16
N PHE A 94 -13.18 -8.66 0.21
CA PHE A 94 -11.85 -9.24 0.05
C PHE A 94 -11.00 -9.11 1.32
N VAL A 95 -11.00 -7.93 1.97
CA VAL A 95 -10.25 -7.71 3.22
C VAL A 95 -10.87 -8.49 4.37
N ILE A 96 -12.19 -8.47 4.52
CA ILE A 96 -12.89 -9.21 5.58
C ILE A 96 -12.60 -10.73 5.50
N GLU A 97 -12.46 -11.25 4.29
CA GLU A 97 -12.14 -12.66 4.01
C GLU A 97 -10.64 -13.01 4.12
N GLY A 98 -9.80 -12.09 4.57
CA GLY A 98 -8.37 -12.32 4.83
C GLY A 98 -7.41 -11.84 3.74
N GLY A 99 -7.89 -11.02 2.80
CA GLY A 99 -7.05 -10.32 1.84
C GLY A 99 -6.38 -9.10 2.45
N GLY A 100 -5.18 -8.76 2.00
CA GLY A 100 -4.50 -7.53 2.38
C GLY A 100 -4.89 -6.35 1.47
N LEU A 101 -5.03 -5.16 2.05
CA LEU A 101 -5.19 -3.91 1.32
C LEU A 101 -4.08 -2.94 1.70
N TRP A 102 -3.35 -2.42 0.71
CA TRP A 102 -2.37 -1.36 0.89
C TRP A 102 -2.78 -0.12 0.08
N ILE A 103 -2.91 1.01 0.75
CA ILE A 103 -3.25 2.29 0.14
C ILE A 103 -2.00 3.17 0.13
N CYS A 104 -1.49 3.45 -1.07
CA CYS A 104 -0.40 4.39 -1.30
C CYS A 104 -1.01 5.74 -1.68
N ALA A 105 -0.83 6.71 -0.79
CA ALA A 105 -1.35 8.05 -0.99
C ALA A 105 -0.59 8.79 -2.11
N GLY A 106 -1.34 9.60 -2.88
CA GLY A 106 -0.80 10.46 -3.92
C GLY A 106 -1.71 11.67 -4.17
N ASP A 107 -1.36 12.49 -5.14
CA ASP A 107 -2.01 13.77 -5.45
C ASP A 107 -3.38 13.64 -6.14
N GLN A 108 -3.68 12.45 -6.69
CA GLN A 108 -4.98 12.18 -7.32
C GLN A 108 -6.05 11.75 -6.32
N MET A 109 -5.69 11.46 -5.06
CA MET A 109 -6.63 10.96 -4.06
C MET A 109 -7.76 11.95 -3.75
N ASP A 110 -9.00 11.52 -3.85
CA ASP A 110 -10.17 12.22 -3.34
C ASP A 110 -10.35 11.93 -1.84
N LEU A 111 -9.77 12.78 -0.99
CA LEU A 111 -9.74 12.58 0.46
C LEU A 111 -11.15 12.54 1.07
N ASP A 112 -12.10 13.30 0.52
CA ASP A 112 -13.50 13.30 0.98
C ASP A 112 -14.15 11.96 0.68
N TRP A 113 -13.92 11.42 -0.52
CA TRP A 113 -14.39 10.09 -0.90
C TRP A 113 -13.81 9.01 0.01
N TYR A 114 -12.48 9.03 0.24
CA TYR A 114 -11.82 8.05 1.12
C TYR A 114 -12.38 8.10 2.54
N ASN A 115 -12.53 9.29 3.10
CA ASN A 115 -13.09 9.47 4.44
C ASN A 115 -14.54 8.99 4.54
N LYS A 116 -15.34 9.23 3.50
CA LYS A 116 -16.74 8.85 3.46
C LYS A 116 -16.93 7.36 3.22
N GLU A 117 -16.29 6.81 2.19
CA GLU A 117 -16.57 5.44 1.73
C GLU A 117 -15.69 4.40 2.45
N LEU A 118 -14.40 4.70 2.69
CA LEU A 118 -13.49 3.79 3.39
C LEU A 118 -13.28 4.14 4.87
N GLY A 119 -13.75 5.30 5.32
CA GLY A 119 -13.73 5.70 6.72
C GLY A 119 -14.75 4.95 7.57
N ILE A 120 -14.87 5.31 8.86
CA ILE A 120 -15.73 4.63 9.85
C ILE A 120 -17.23 4.69 9.45
N ALA A 121 -17.64 5.75 8.74
CA ALA A 121 -19.02 5.88 8.26
C ALA A 121 -19.36 5.02 7.04
N GLY A 122 -18.33 4.59 6.30
CA GLY A 122 -18.44 3.65 5.18
C GLY A 122 -18.02 2.24 5.58
N THR A 123 -17.09 1.64 4.81
CA THR A 123 -16.59 0.28 5.07
C THR A 123 -15.71 0.17 6.31
N GLY A 124 -15.17 1.29 6.78
CA GLY A 124 -14.27 1.31 7.91
C GLY A 124 -12.88 0.72 7.64
N LEU A 125 -12.46 0.62 6.37
CA LEU A 125 -11.14 0.09 6.01
C LEU A 125 -10.00 1.05 6.34
N LEU A 126 -10.23 2.38 6.28
CA LEU A 126 -9.21 3.35 6.68
C LEU A 126 -8.85 3.22 8.16
N PRO A 127 -7.54 3.22 8.48
CA PRO A 127 -7.08 3.21 9.87
C PRO A 127 -7.40 4.51 10.60
N MET A 128 -7.30 5.65 9.89
CA MET A 128 -7.47 7.00 10.43
C MET A 128 -8.11 7.90 9.38
N PRO A 129 -8.87 8.94 9.79
CA PRO A 129 -9.34 9.96 8.86
C PRO A 129 -8.16 10.69 8.19
N LEU A 130 -8.32 10.99 6.91
CA LEU A 130 -7.38 11.79 6.13
C LEU A 130 -7.76 13.27 6.30
N LEU A 131 -6.79 14.14 6.64
CA LEU A 131 -7.06 15.56 6.87
C LEU A 131 -6.79 16.39 5.62
N SER A 132 -5.53 16.48 5.23
CA SER A 132 -5.12 17.29 4.09
C SER A 132 -3.75 16.83 3.60
N GLU A 133 -3.45 17.15 2.35
CA GLU A 133 -2.09 17.06 1.85
C GLU A 133 -1.25 18.16 2.52
N LYS A 134 -0.17 17.77 3.16
CA LYS A 134 0.87 18.70 3.59
C LYS A 134 1.93 18.78 2.51
N LYS A 135 2.00 19.96 1.88
CA LYS A 135 3.13 20.37 1.03
C LYS A 135 4.03 21.25 1.86
N LYS A 136 5.31 20.98 1.79
CA LYS A 136 6.24 21.88 2.39
C LYS A 136 6.30 23.20 1.62
N ASN A 137 6.32 24.32 2.38
CA ASN A 137 6.46 25.64 1.81
C ASN A 137 7.77 25.72 0.99
N THR A 138 7.64 26.18 -0.25
CA THR A 138 8.70 26.27 -1.26
C THR A 138 9.91 27.16 -0.87
N ASN A 139 9.89 27.83 0.29
CA ASN A 139 10.95 28.73 0.73
C ASN A 139 11.95 28.11 1.73
N GLU A 140 11.72 26.90 2.20
CA GLU A 140 12.65 26.19 3.07
C GLU A 140 12.89 24.79 2.51
N SER A 141 14.14 24.50 2.14
CA SER A 141 14.63 23.18 1.68
C SER A 141 14.62 22.14 2.82
N ILE A 142 13.55 22.04 3.58
CA ILE A 142 13.50 21.09 4.66
C ILE A 142 12.66 19.89 4.20
N HIS A 143 13.27 18.80 3.83
CA HIS A 143 12.66 17.49 3.70
C HIS A 143 12.37 16.97 5.10
N THR A 144 11.24 16.30 5.31
CA THR A 144 11.05 15.50 6.52
C THR A 144 11.51 14.08 6.24
N ARG A 145 11.90 13.36 7.27
CA ARG A 145 12.39 11.99 7.14
C ARG A 145 11.59 11.08 8.05
N ILE A 146 11.69 9.80 7.78
CA ILE A 146 11.15 8.79 8.68
C ILE A 146 12.05 8.72 9.90
N VAL A 147 11.44 8.75 11.10
CA VAL A 147 12.20 8.60 12.34
C VAL A 147 12.84 7.21 12.35
N SER A 148 14.18 7.17 12.37
CA SER A 148 14.92 5.93 12.50
C SER A 148 14.75 5.40 13.92
N SER A 149 14.07 4.30 14.05
CA SER A 149 13.88 3.57 15.29
C SER A 149 13.99 2.07 15.02
N PHE A 150 14.03 1.30 16.07
CA PHE A 150 13.91 -0.15 15.92
C PHE A 150 12.46 -0.48 15.56
N PHE A 151 12.27 -1.23 14.46
CA PHE A 151 10.96 -1.63 13.97
C PHE A 151 10.61 -3.03 14.47
N ASP A 152 9.64 -3.11 15.38
CA ASP A 152 9.14 -4.39 15.90
C ASP A 152 8.21 -5.12 14.92
N HIS A 153 7.61 -4.38 13.98
CA HIS A 153 6.65 -4.95 13.06
C HIS A 153 7.33 -5.74 11.94
N PRO A 154 6.87 -6.98 11.61
CA PRO A 154 7.50 -7.83 10.60
C PRO A 154 7.69 -7.17 9.23
N ALA A 155 6.74 -6.33 8.81
CA ALA A 155 6.81 -5.62 7.51
C ALA A 155 7.99 -4.64 7.41
N LEU A 156 8.48 -4.12 8.53
CA LEU A 156 9.56 -3.13 8.58
C LEU A 156 10.82 -3.67 9.24
N SER A 157 10.77 -4.82 9.90
CA SER A 157 11.88 -5.38 10.68
C SER A 157 13.14 -5.65 9.86
N LEU A 158 13.00 -5.84 8.54
CA LEU A 158 14.15 -6.01 7.65
C LEU A 158 15.09 -4.80 7.65
N PHE A 159 14.56 -3.58 7.90
CA PHE A 159 15.34 -2.35 7.97
C PHE A 159 16.10 -2.16 9.28
N ASN A 160 15.93 -3.07 10.25
CA ASN A 160 16.79 -3.11 11.45
C ASN A 160 18.21 -3.61 11.13
N ASP A 161 18.40 -4.30 10.01
CA ASP A 161 19.72 -4.68 9.51
C ASP A 161 20.24 -3.58 8.57
N PRO A 162 21.35 -2.90 8.93
CA PRO A 162 21.92 -1.80 8.11
C PRO A 162 22.26 -2.20 6.67
N ARG A 163 22.46 -3.49 6.39
CA ARG A 163 22.73 -4.00 5.04
C ARG A 163 21.53 -3.83 4.08
N ASN A 164 20.34 -3.70 4.62
CA ASN A 164 19.11 -3.53 3.84
C ASN A 164 18.78 -2.04 3.57
N GLY A 165 19.68 -1.12 3.93
CA GLY A 165 19.44 0.32 3.85
C GLY A 165 18.67 0.86 5.06
N SER A 166 18.35 2.14 5.03
CA SER A 166 17.64 2.83 6.10
C SER A 166 16.42 3.56 5.55
N LEU A 167 15.27 3.37 6.18
CA LEU A 167 14.07 4.16 5.85
C LEU A 167 14.27 5.66 6.16
N ALA A 168 15.17 6.01 7.07
CA ALA A 168 15.49 7.40 7.40
C ALA A 168 16.25 8.13 6.28
N ASP A 169 16.78 7.40 5.29
CA ASP A 169 17.45 8.01 4.14
C ASP A 169 16.43 8.58 3.12
N ALA A 170 15.17 8.15 3.21
CA ALA A 170 14.11 8.66 2.35
C ALA A 170 13.71 10.08 2.74
N GLU A 171 13.81 11.00 1.79
CA GLU A 171 13.37 12.39 1.93
C GLU A 171 11.91 12.52 1.48
N ILE A 172 11.03 12.82 2.43
CA ILE A 172 9.59 12.95 2.18
C ILE A 172 9.26 14.45 2.00
N GLN A 173 8.73 14.79 0.83
CA GLN A 173 8.37 16.17 0.49
C GLN A 173 6.88 16.45 0.68
N ASN A 174 6.04 15.47 0.37
CA ASN A 174 4.59 15.56 0.47
C ASN A 174 4.04 14.33 1.19
N TRP A 175 3.04 14.51 2.02
CA TRP A 175 2.33 13.42 2.68
C TRP A 175 0.90 13.81 3.01
N ILE A 176 0.03 12.83 3.12
CA ILE A 176 -1.32 13.04 3.64
C ILE A 176 -1.28 12.97 5.16
N GLN A 177 -1.76 14.03 5.82
CA GLN A 177 -1.86 14.05 7.27
C GLN A 177 -3.02 13.18 7.72
N LEU A 178 -2.77 12.34 8.72
CA LEU A 178 -3.74 11.45 9.34
C LEU A 178 -4.23 12.03 10.66
N ASP A 179 -5.54 11.96 10.94
CA ASP A 179 -6.13 12.42 12.20
C ASP A 179 -6.02 11.33 13.28
N GLU A 180 -4.88 11.29 13.94
CA GLU A 180 -4.64 10.35 15.04
C GLU A 180 -5.56 10.60 16.24
N SER A 181 -6.05 11.84 16.44
CA SER A 181 -6.92 12.19 17.57
C SER A 181 -8.28 11.50 17.53
N ARG A 182 -8.75 11.15 16.33
CA ARG A 182 -9.99 10.42 16.10
C ARG A 182 -9.77 8.91 15.92
N ALA A 183 -8.52 8.48 15.82
CA ALA A 183 -8.21 7.06 15.77
C ALA A 183 -8.36 6.46 17.16
N LYS A 184 -9.14 5.39 17.26
CA LYS A 184 -9.10 4.54 18.46
C LYS A 184 -7.84 3.70 18.39
N LEU A 185 -6.69 4.31 18.67
CA LEU A 185 -5.43 3.57 18.80
C LEU A 185 -5.63 2.47 19.85
N GLY A 186 -5.29 1.25 19.50
CA GLY A 186 -5.50 0.11 20.38
C GLY A 186 -5.40 -1.20 19.61
N LYS A 187 -6.22 -2.17 19.94
CA LYS A 187 -6.10 -3.55 19.48
C LYS A 187 -6.01 -3.75 17.95
N ASN A 188 -6.54 -2.80 17.15
CA ASN A 188 -6.68 -2.98 15.71
C ASN A 188 -5.90 -1.96 14.87
N ILE A 189 -5.36 -0.90 15.44
CA ILE A 189 -4.64 0.16 14.71
C ILE A 189 -3.26 0.34 15.32
N THR A 190 -2.23 0.23 14.48
CA THR A 190 -0.82 0.36 14.88
C THR A 190 -0.12 1.35 13.95
N VAL A 191 0.59 2.33 14.51
CA VAL A 191 1.48 3.20 13.74
C VAL A 191 2.83 2.50 13.63
N LEU A 192 3.22 2.17 12.39
CA LEU A 192 4.45 1.42 12.10
C LEU A 192 5.65 2.36 11.90
N ALA A 193 5.42 3.55 11.33
CA ALA A 193 6.45 4.56 11.13
C ALA A 193 5.88 5.98 11.25
N ARG A 194 6.71 6.90 11.75
CA ARG A 194 6.40 8.32 11.88
C ARG A 194 7.44 9.18 11.15
N LEU A 195 7.01 10.36 10.75
CA LEU A 195 7.91 11.42 10.28
C LEU A 195 8.52 12.18 11.48
N GLU A 196 9.63 12.90 11.24
CA GLU A 196 10.25 13.80 12.22
C GLU A 196 9.28 14.90 12.69
N THR A 197 8.29 15.24 11.90
CA THR A 197 7.18 16.14 12.27
C THR A 197 6.26 15.56 13.34
N GLY A 198 6.37 14.25 13.64
CA GLY A 198 5.48 13.51 14.52
C GLY A 198 4.27 12.90 13.80
N ASP A 199 3.98 13.28 12.56
CA ASP A 199 2.86 12.75 11.79
C ASP A 199 3.04 11.24 11.53
N PRO A 200 1.99 10.39 11.68
CA PRO A 200 2.01 9.01 11.24
C PRO A 200 2.20 8.94 9.71
N LEU A 201 3.11 8.06 9.24
CA LEU A 201 3.34 7.84 7.82
C LEU A 201 2.85 6.46 7.37
N ILE A 202 3.19 5.43 8.12
CA ILE A 202 2.76 4.05 7.84
C ILE A 202 1.91 3.58 9.00
N VAL A 203 0.68 3.19 8.69
CA VAL A 203 -0.30 2.77 9.68
C VAL A 203 -0.96 1.48 9.22
N GLU A 204 -1.05 0.52 10.12
CA GLU A 204 -1.76 -0.74 9.93
C GLU A 204 -3.09 -0.73 10.66
N LYS A 205 -4.10 -1.36 10.05
CA LYS A 205 -5.36 -1.69 10.68
C LYS A 205 -5.75 -3.12 10.35
N LYS A 206 -6.15 -3.88 11.35
CA LYS A 206 -6.72 -5.23 11.19
C LYS A 206 -8.23 -5.14 11.03
N SER A 207 -8.77 -5.79 10.00
CA SER A 207 -10.20 -5.81 9.69
C SER A 207 -10.61 -7.22 9.26
N GLY A 208 -11.53 -7.86 10.02
CA GLY A 208 -11.92 -9.25 9.77
C GLY A 208 -10.74 -10.19 9.97
N GLU A 209 -10.48 -11.02 8.98
CA GLU A 209 -9.33 -11.94 8.92
C GLU A 209 -8.12 -11.31 8.19
N GLY A 210 -8.27 -10.09 7.63
CA GLY A 210 -7.24 -9.33 6.92
C GLY A 210 -6.61 -8.19 7.69
#